data_48e88eb3af3f10eab3717d7ec1abdce0
#
_entry.id   48e88eb3af3f10eab3717d7ec1abdce0
#
_cell.length_a   1.000
_cell.length_b   1.000
_cell.length_c   1.000
_cell.angle_alpha   90.00
_cell.angle_beta   90.00
_cell.angle_gamma   90.00
#
_symmetry.space_group_name_H-M   'P 1'
#
loop_
_entity.id
_entity.type
_entity.pdbx_description
1 polymer ?
#
loop_
_entity_poly.entity_id
_entity_poly.type
_entity_poly.pdbx_seq_one_letter_code
_entity_poly.pdbx_strand_id
1 'polypeptide(L)'
;GETGLPVILSCGMSTLGDIDEAVRAFQETGNDRLILLHCTSSYPTPSSDVHLRKIESLQQIFDMQVGFSDHTEGPVAGLLAASMGACMIEKHFTLDRNLPGPDHRFSCGPSELAALVKGVVAAREMMGDPKLGPTEREGASRNDFRMSCIAAKSLPAGHRLLSDDVTFKRPGAGLPPN
;
A
#
# COMPACT_ATOMS: atom_id res chain seq x y z
N GLY A 1 10.41 -24.21 14.78
CA GLY A 1 11.13 -23.24 15.63
C GLY A 1 12.49 -23.71 16.05
N GLU A 2 12.64 -24.97 16.47
CA GLU A 2 13.87 -25.54 17.07
C GLU A 2 15.11 -25.48 16.16
N THR A 3 14.94 -25.46 14.83
CA THR A 3 16.07 -25.31 13.89
C THR A 3 16.66 -23.91 13.87
N GLY A 4 16.01 -22.93 14.49
CA GLY A 4 16.39 -21.53 14.47
C GLY A 4 16.27 -20.86 13.09
N LEU A 5 15.66 -21.47 12.08
CA LEU A 5 15.39 -20.86 10.78
C LEU A 5 14.18 -19.94 10.84
N PRO A 6 14.12 -18.89 9.99
CA PRO A 6 12.87 -18.14 9.79
C PRO A 6 11.76 -19.05 9.30
N VAL A 7 10.55 -18.85 9.81
CA VAL A 7 9.35 -19.59 9.42
C VAL A 7 8.32 -18.65 8.85
N ILE A 8 7.70 -19.05 7.76
CA ILE A 8 6.55 -18.40 7.14
C ILE A 8 5.37 -19.34 7.34
N LEU A 9 4.34 -18.87 8.04
CA LEU A 9 3.16 -19.65 8.42
C LEU A 9 1.90 -19.09 7.76
N SER A 10 1.29 -19.86 6.88
CA SER A 10 0.01 -19.50 6.27
C SER A 10 -1.16 -19.80 7.20
N CYS A 11 -2.10 -18.86 7.31
CA CYS A 11 -3.26 -18.92 8.20
C CYS A 11 -4.55 -19.30 7.47
N GLY A 12 -4.46 -20.01 6.34
CA GLY A 12 -5.63 -20.47 5.59
C GLY A 12 -6.52 -21.41 6.41
N MET A 13 -7.86 -21.21 6.33
CA MET A 13 -8.89 -21.98 7.05
C MET A 13 -8.81 -21.93 8.59
N SER A 14 -7.86 -21.19 9.16
CA SER A 14 -7.66 -21.10 10.61
C SER A 14 -8.60 -20.10 11.27
N THR A 15 -9.05 -20.42 12.47
CA THR A 15 -9.64 -19.46 13.41
C THR A 15 -8.55 -18.67 14.12
N LEU A 16 -8.93 -17.60 14.82
CA LEU A 16 -7.96 -16.82 15.62
C LEU A 16 -7.32 -17.73 16.71
N GLY A 17 -8.07 -18.64 17.30
CA GLY A 17 -7.55 -19.57 18.31
C GLY A 17 -6.49 -20.51 17.75
N ASP A 18 -6.69 -21.03 16.53
CA ASP A 18 -5.71 -21.92 15.87
C ASP A 18 -4.39 -21.15 15.57
N ILE A 19 -4.51 -19.90 15.16
CA ILE A 19 -3.33 -19.05 14.88
C ILE A 19 -2.58 -18.73 16.18
N ASP A 20 -3.29 -18.38 17.25
CA ASP A 20 -2.70 -18.08 18.57
C ASP A 20 -1.95 -19.29 19.13
N GLU A 21 -2.54 -20.48 19.05
CA GLU A 21 -1.90 -21.73 19.46
C GLU A 21 -0.60 -22.00 18.67
N ALA A 22 -0.65 -21.83 17.34
CA ALA A 22 0.51 -22.03 16.48
C ALA A 22 1.64 -21.00 16.77
N VAL A 23 1.29 -19.73 16.99
CA VAL A 23 2.24 -18.67 17.32
C VAL A 23 2.90 -18.96 18.66
N ARG A 24 2.13 -19.32 19.70
CA ARG A 24 2.68 -19.68 21.03
C ARG A 24 3.62 -20.87 20.95
N ALA A 25 3.19 -21.96 20.27
CA ALA A 25 4.04 -23.14 20.11
C ALA A 25 5.35 -22.81 19.38
N PHE A 26 5.34 -21.87 18.45
CA PHE A 26 6.55 -21.40 17.79
C PHE A 26 7.44 -20.61 18.75
N GLN A 27 6.87 -19.64 19.50
CA GLN A 27 7.59 -18.80 20.45
C GLN A 27 8.22 -19.61 21.62
N GLU A 28 7.57 -20.69 22.07
CA GLU A 28 8.11 -21.59 23.09
C GLU A 28 9.43 -22.26 22.68
N THR A 29 9.75 -22.30 21.38
CA THR A 29 11.05 -22.78 20.88
C THR A 29 12.19 -21.77 21.07
N GLY A 30 11.89 -20.55 21.51
CA GLY A 30 12.85 -19.45 21.63
C GLY A 30 13.21 -18.79 20.28
N ASN A 31 12.54 -19.14 19.19
CA ASN A 31 12.72 -18.51 17.88
C ASN A 31 11.68 -17.40 17.69
N ASP A 32 12.11 -16.20 17.32
CA ASP A 32 11.28 -15.01 17.10
C ASP A 32 11.06 -14.67 15.59
N ARG A 33 11.66 -15.47 14.70
CA ARG A 33 11.63 -15.22 13.26
C ARG A 33 10.43 -15.88 12.58
N LEU A 34 9.23 -15.38 12.89
CA LEU A 34 7.95 -15.83 12.32
C LEU A 34 7.31 -14.73 11.49
N ILE A 35 6.85 -15.10 10.29
CA ILE A 35 5.99 -14.29 9.44
C ILE A 35 4.67 -15.04 9.27
N LEU A 36 3.55 -14.37 9.56
CA LEU A 36 2.22 -14.91 9.27
C LEU A 36 1.79 -14.49 7.85
N LEU A 37 1.15 -15.40 7.11
CA LEU A 37 0.50 -15.03 5.86
C LEU A 37 -1.02 -15.08 6.02
N HIS A 38 -1.69 -13.94 5.81
CA HIS A 38 -3.12 -13.99 5.53
C HIS A 38 -3.35 -14.80 4.26
N CYS A 39 -4.28 -15.72 4.31
CA CYS A 39 -4.56 -16.64 3.21
C CYS A 39 -6.05 -17.00 3.19
N THR A 40 -6.62 -17.12 2.00
CA THR A 40 -7.94 -17.73 1.76
C THR A 40 -7.73 -18.98 0.92
N SER A 41 -8.02 -20.17 1.50
CA SER A 41 -7.81 -21.45 0.83
C SER A 41 -8.97 -21.78 -0.11
N SER A 42 -9.08 -21.01 -1.18
CA SER A 42 -10.00 -21.19 -2.30
C SER A 42 -9.23 -20.93 -3.61
N TYR A 43 -9.35 -21.78 -4.61
CA TYR A 43 -8.47 -21.82 -5.78
C TYR A 43 -9.25 -21.82 -7.10
N PRO A 44 -9.40 -20.67 -7.83
CA PRO A 44 -8.98 -19.33 -7.41
C PRO A 44 -9.91 -18.74 -6.34
N THR A 45 -9.39 -17.77 -5.55
CA THR A 45 -10.18 -17.04 -4.57
C THR A 45 -11.00 -15.94 -5.25
N PRO A 46 -12.34 -15.91 -5.10
CA PRO A 46 -13.16 -14.78 -5.53
C PRO A 46 -12.79 -13.50 -4.78
N SER A 47 -12.86 -12.35 -5.44
CA SER A 47 -12.52 -11.07 -4.83
C SER A 47 -13.31 -10.74 -3.56
N SER A 48 -14.58 -11.21 -3.46
CA SER A 48 -15.42 -11.06 -2.27
C SER A 48 -14.87 -11.74 -1.03
N ASP A 49 -14.05 -12.78 -1.19
CA ASP A 49 -13.62 -13.67 -0.12
C ASP A 49 -12.17 -13.41 0.33
N VAL A 50 -11.48 -12.49 -0.35
CA VAL A 50 -10.06 -12.17 -0.06
C VAL A 50 -9.88 -11.51 1.30
N HIS A 51 -10.76 -10.59 1.68
CA HIS A 51 -10.78 -9.91 2.98
C HIS A 51 -9.42 -9.37 3.44
N LEU A 52 -8.73 -8.58 2.61
CA LEU A 52 -7.36 -8.08 2.86
C LEU A 52 -7.19 -7.32 4.19
N ARG A 53 -8.26 -6.75 4.77
CA ARG A 53 -8.18 -6.11 6.10
C ARG A 53 -7.77 -7.06 7.22
N LYS A 54 -7.84 -8.37 7.00
CA LYS A 54 -7.30 -9.35 7.95
C LYS A 54 -5.78 -9.23 8.13
N ILE A 55 -5.05 -8.68 7.15
CA ILE A 55 -3.62 -8.38 7.27
C ILE A 55 -3.38 -7.40 8.42
N GLU A 56 -4.10 -6.27 8.43
CA GLU A 56 -4.02 -5.27 9.51
C GLU A 56 -4.43 -5.86 10.87
N SER A 57 -5.49 -6.69 10.88
CA SER A 57 -5.95 -7.35 12.10
C SER A 57 -4.90 -8.29 12.68
N LEU A 58 -4.25 -9.10 11.84
CA LEU A 58 -3.17 -10.00 12.27
C LEU A 58 -1.95 -9.22 12.77
N GLN A 59 -1.57 -8.13 12.10
CA GLN A 59 -0.48 -7.25 12.55
C GLN A 59 -0.76 -6.67 13.93
N GLN A 60 -1.98 -6.18 14.17
CA GLN A 60 -2.37 -5.56 15.44
C GLN A 60 -2.49 -6.58 16.58
N ILE A 61 -3.02 -7.78 16.30
CA ILE A 61 -3.25 -8.81 17.33
C ILE A 61 -1.93 -9.45 17.78
N PHE A 62 -1.06 -9.76 16.83
CA PHE A 62 0.15 -10.54 17.12
C PHE A 62 1.42 -9.68 17.20
N ASP A 63 1.38 -8.40 16.85
CA ASP A 63 2.53 -7.48 16.76
C ASP A 63 3.68 -8.08 15.94
N MET A 64 3.34 -8.68 14.79
CA MET A 64 4.25 -9.41 13.92
C MET A 64 4.20 -8.93 12.47
N GLN A 65 5.23 -9.30 11.71
CA GLN A 65 5.22 -9.15 10.26
C GLN A 65 4.16 -10.06 9.64
N VAL A 66 3.33 -9.49 8.79
CA VAL A 66 2.27 -10.23 8.09
C VAL A 66 2.42 -10.05 6.59
N GLY A 67 2.41 -11.15 5.85
CA GLY A 67 2.35 -11.19 4.40
C GLY A 67 0.99 -11.65 3.89
N PHE A 68 0.90 -11.89 2.61
CA PHE A 68 -0.31 -12.34 1.93
C PHE A 68 -0.01 -13.53 1.00
N SER A 69 -0.71 -14.64 1.20
CA SER A 69 -0.73 -15.78 0.28
C SER A 69 -1.92 -15.61 -0.67
N ASP A 70 -1.61 -15.24 -1.91
CA ASP A 70 -2.57 -14.78 -2.91
C ASP A 70 -2.99 -15.89 -3.87
N HIS A 71 -4.22 -16.33 -3.75
CA HIS A 71 -4.86 -17.31 -4.65
C HIS A 71 -5.87 -16.66 -5.63
N THR A 72 -5.88 -15.34 -5.75
CA THR A 72 -6.72 -14.65 -6.74
C THR A 72 -6.10 -14.70 -8.14
N GLU A 73 -6.90 -14.42 -9.15
CA GLU A 73 -6.38 -14.19 -10.49
C GLU A 73 -5.89 -12.74 -10.65
N GLY A 74 -4.81 -12.56 -11.41
CA GLY A 74 -4.23 -11.25 -11.70
C GLY A 74 -3.45 -10.62 -10.54
N PRO A 75 -3.04 -9.35 -10.65
CA PRO A 75 -2.14 -8.68 -9.72
C PRO A 75 -2.84 -7.85 -8.62
N VAL A 76 -4.16 -7.61 -8.75
CA VAL A 76 -4.85 -6.57 -7.96
C VAL A 76 -4.78 -6.82 -6.45
N ALA A 77 -5.04 -8.05 -6.01
CA ALA A 77 -5.03 -8.38 -4.59
C ALA A 77 -3.63 -8.22 -3.98
N GLY A 78 -2.58 -8.68 -4.68
CA GLY A 78 -1.20 -8.51 -4.25
C GLY A 78 -0.78 -7.03 -4.15
N LEU A 79 -1.19 -6.17 -5.09
CA LEU A 79 -0.92 -4.72 -5.04
C LEU A 79 -1.60 -4.06 -3.85
N LEU A 80 -2.87 -4.40 -3.61
CA LEU A 80 -3.62 -3.88 -2.46
C LEU A 80 -3.01 -4.38 -1.13
N ALA A 81 -2.66 -5.66 -1.04
CA ALA A 81 -2.00 -6.20 0.15
C ALA A 81 -0.67 -5.49 0.45
N ALA A 82 0.16 -5.24 -0.56
CA ALA A 82 1.40 -4.47 -0.42
C ALA A 82 1.14 -3.05 0.08
N SER A 83 0.10 -2.37 -0.43
CA SER A 83 -0.31 -1.03 0.01
C SER A 83 -0.84 -1.02 1.46
N MET A 84 -1.40 -2.13 1.93
CA MET A 84 -1.87 -2.33 3.30
C MET A 84 -0.77 -2.81 4.26
N GLY A 85 0.50 -2.82 3.82
CA GLY A 85 1.64 -3.15 4.67
C GLY A 85 1.99 -4.64 4.74
N ALA A 86 1.50 -5.47 3.81
CA ALA A 86 2.00 -6.84 3.68
C ALA A 86 3.50 -6.83 3.41
N CYS A 87 4.27 -7.55 4.24
CA CYS A 87 5.74 -7.60 4.12
C CYS A 87 6.21 -8.49 2.96
N MET A 88 5.37 -9.41 2.50
CA MET A 88 5.63 -10.30 1.37
C MET A 88 4.33 -10.74 0.69
N ILE A 89 4.44 -11.13 -0.58
CA ILE A 89 3.36 -11.75 -1.35
C ILE A 89 3.81 -13.13 -1.81
N GLU A 90 3.03 -14.12 -1.51
CA GLU A 90 3.17 -15.48 -2.02
C GLU A 90 2.12 -15.72 -3.11
N LYS A 91 2.49 -16.36 -4.21
CA LYS A 91 1.56 -16.61 -5.31
C LYS A 91 1.95 -17.85 -6.10
N HIS A 92 0.97 -18.63 -6.50
CA HIS A 92 1.18 -19.76 -7.42
C HIS A 92 1.74 -19.28 -8.75
N PHE A 93 2.79 -19.95 -9.22
CA PHE A 93 3.50 -19.62 -10.45
C PHE A 93 3.59 -20.83 -11.38
N THR A 94 3.43 -20.61 -12.68
CA THR A 94 3.63 -21.63 -13.70
C THR A 94 4.23 -21.03 -14.96
N LEU A 95 4.98 -21.86 -15.69
CA LEU A 95 5.45 -21.53 -17.02
C LEU A 95 4.38 -21.74 -18.10
N ASP A 96 3.46 -22.69 -17.88
CA ASP A 96 2.35 -22.99 -18.80
C ASP A 96 1.14 -23.49 -17.98
N ARG A 97 0.00 -22.82 -18.14
CA ARG A 97 -1.27 -23.19 -17.49
C ARG A 97 -1.89 -24.50 -17.97
N ASN A 98 -1.40 -25.02 -19.10
CA ASN A 98 -1.85 -26.30 -19.67
C ASN A 98 -1.06 -27.50 -19.16
N LEU A 99 -0.05 -27.30 -18.30
CA LEU A 99 0.68 -28.40 -17.69
C LEU A 99 -0.22 -29.29 -16.83
N PRO A 100 0.05 -30.58 -16.73
CA PRO A 100 -0.72 -31.49 -15.90
C PRO A 100 -0.52 -31.14 -14.41
N GLY A 101 -1.63 -30.99 -13.70
CA GLY A 101 -1.65 -30.67 -12.26
C GLY A 101 -2.81 -29.75 -11.90
N PRO A 102 -3.25 -29.76 -10.64
CA PRO A 102 -4.44 -29.03 -10.22
C PRO A 102 -4.22 -27.51 -10.25
N ASP A 103 -3.01 -27.02 -10.02
CA ASP A 103 -2.74 -25.60 -9.70
C ASP A 103 -2.35 -24.76 -10.93
N HIS A 104 -1.88 -25.38 -12.01
CA HIS A 104 -1.38 -24.65 -13.19
C HIS A 104 -2.41 -23.71 -13.80
N ARG A 105 -3.68 -24.13 -13.85
CA ARG A 105 -4.76 -23.39 -14.53
C ARG A 105 -5.03 -22.01 -13.96
N PHE A 106 -4.83 -21.79 -12.64
CA PHE A 106 -5.02 -20.48 -11.97
C PHE A 106 -3.72 -19.82 -11.54
N SER A 107 -2.59 -20.47 -11.75
CA SER A 107 -1.27 -19.95 -11.44
C SER A 107 -0.89 -18.74 -12.30
N CYS A 108 -0.08 -17.87 -11.73
CA CYS A 108 0.47 -16.69 -12.39
C CYS A 108 1.52 -17.10 -13.42
N GLY A 109 1.41 -16.61 -14.65
CA GLY A 109 2.43 -16.80 -15.68
C GLY A 109 3.59 -15.81 -15.55
N PRO A 110 4.71 -15.99 -16.33
CA PRO A 110 5.90 -15.16 -16.21
C PRO A 110 5.66 -13.66 -16.40
N SER A 111 4.84 -13.28 -17.38
CA SER A 111 4.52 -11.87 -17.66
C SER A 111 3.65 -11.25 -16.56
N GLU A 112 2.72 -12.02 -16.00
CA GLU A 112 1.85 -11.58 -14.90
C GLU A 112 2.65 -11.41 -13.61
N LEU A 113 3.57 -12.34 -13.31
CA LEU A 113 4.47 -12.21 -12.16
C LEU A 113 5.38 -10.98 -12.29
N ALA A 114 5.95 -10.75 -13.48
CA ALA A 114 6.76 -9.56 -13.72
C ALA A 114 5.96 -8.26 -13.55
N ALA A 115 4.70 -8.24 -13.99
CA ALA A 115 3.80 -7.10 -13.78
C ALA A 115 3.46 -6.91 -12.31
N LEU A 116 3.19 -7.99 -11.57
CA LEU A 116 2.94 -7.96 -10.14
C LEU A 116 4.15 -7.39 -9.38
N VAL A 117 5.35 -7.91 -9.61
CA VAL A 117 6.58 -7.44 -8.96
C VAL A 117 6.81 -5.95 -9.22
N LYS A 118 6.73 -5.52 -10.48
CA LYS A 118 6.85 -4.11 -10.86
C LYS A 118 5.79 -3.24 -10.18
N GLY A 119 4.55 -3.73 -10.14
CA GLY A 119 3.43 -3.03 -9.52
C GLY A 119 3.59 -2.88 -8.01
N VAL A 120 4.07 -3.92 -7.30
CA VAL A 120 4.32 -3.89 -5.85
C VAL A 120 5.40 -2.86 -5.51
N VAL A 121 6.48 -2.81 -6.28
CA VAL A 121 7.54 -1.79 -6.11
C VAL A 121 6.96 -0.39 -6.30
N ALA A 122 6.21 -0.16 -7.38
CA ALA A 122 5.59 1.13 -7.64
C ALA A 122 4.54 1.52 -6.56
N ALA A 123 3.72 0.56 -6.09
CA ALA A 123 2.76 0.79 -5.02
C ALA A 123 3.46 1.26 -3.73
N ARG A 124 4.56 0.62 -3.36
CA ARG A 124 5.36 1.01 -2.19
C ARG A 124 5.94 2.42 -2.32
N GLU A 125 6.45 2.78 -3.49
CA GLU A 125 6.94 4.13 -3.77
C GLU A 125 5.80 5.17 -3.69
N MET A 126 4.61 4.84 -4.22
CA MET A 126 3.43 5.72 -4.21
C MET A 126 2.85 5.93 -2.81
N MET A 127 3.01 4.97 -1.90
CA MET A 127 2.59 5.14 -0.50
C MET A 127 3.36 6.26 0.20
N GLY A 128 4.61 6.49 -0.13
CA GLY A 128 5.39 7.65 0.29
C GLY A 128 5.45 7.88 1.79
N ASP A 129 5.52 9.17 2.14
CA ASP A 129 5.60 9.68 3.52
C ASP A 129 4.25 10.36 3.88
N PRO A 130 3.65 10.12 5.07
CA PRO A 130 2.40 10.75 5.51
C PRO A 130 2.55 12.25 5.84
N LYS A 131 3.73 12.84 5.69
CA LYS A 131 3.98 14.25 6.00
C LYS A 131 3.18 15.15 5.08
N LEU A 132 2.31 15.98 5.67
CA LEU A 132 1.54 16.98 4.94
C LEU A 132 2.42 18.16 4.53
N GLY A 133 2.45 18.45 3.23
CA GLY A 133 3.20 19.57 2.67
C GLY A 133 3.43 19.40 1.18
N PRO A 134 3.88 20.45 0.49
CA PRO A 134 4.26 20.34 -0.90
C PRO A 134 5.50 19.45 -1.05
N THR A 135 5.52 18.62 -2.08
CA THR A 135 6.73 17.93 -2.52
C THR A 135 7.80 18.93 -2.96
N GLU A 136 9.04 18.48 -3.05
CA GLU A 136 10.14 19.34 -3.52
C GLU A 136 9.83 19.92 -4.91
N ARG A 137 9.26 19.13 -5.83
CA ARG A 137 8.86 19.58 -7.17
C ARG A 137 7.74 20.62 -7.14
N GLU A 138 6.75 20.44 -6.28
CA GLU A 138 5.67 21.41 -6.08
C GLU A 138 6.19 22.70 -5.42
N GLY A 139 7.16 22.58 -4.50
CA GLY A 139 7.81 23.70 -3.85
C GLY A 139 8.47 24.65 -4.84
N ALA A 140 9.16 24.11 -5.84
CA ALA A 140 9.79 24.89 -6.91
C ALA A 140 8.79 25.71 -7.73
N SER A 141 7.61 25.15 -7.99
CA SER A 141 6.57 25.81 -8.80
C SER A 141 5.55 26.61 -7.97
N ARG A 142 5.63 26.53 -6.65
CA ARG A 142 4.60 27.09 -5.75
C ARG A 142 4.38 28.60 -5.96
N ASN A 143 5.45 29.37 -6.15
CA ASN A 143 5.36 30.82 -6.35
C ASN A 143 4.73 31.15 -7.70
N ASP A 144 4.92 30.34 -8.72
CA ASP A 144 4.39 30.59 -10.06
C ASP A 144 2.89 30.26 -10.14
N PHE A 145 2.41 29.31 -9.35
CA PHE A 145 1.02 28.86 -9.40
C PHE A 145 0.12 29.45 -8.32
N ARG A 146 0.67 29.98 -7.23
CA ARG A 146 -0.14 30.67 -6.20
C ARG A 146 -0.63 32.00 -6.68
N MET A 147 -1.77 32.43 -6.17
CA MET A 147 -2.31 33.74 -6.38
C MET A 147 -1.73 34.75 -5.38
N SER A 148 -1.62 35.98 -5.78
CA SER A 148 -1.32 37.14 -4.94
C SER A 148 -2.42 38.17 -5.00
N CYS A 149 -2.57 38.94 -3.92
CA CYS A 149 -3.35 40.15 -3.89
C CYS A 149 -2.65 41.19 -4.75
N ILE A 150 -3.35 41.76 -5.72
CA ILE A 150 -2.85 42.84 -6.57
C ILE A 150 -3.91 43.93 -6.66
N ALA A 151 -3.50 45.16 -7.00
CA ALA A 151 -4.42 46.25 -7.31
C ALA A 151 -5.28 45.91 -8.53
N ALA A 152 -6.58 46.00 -8.43
CA ALA A 152 -7.53 45.74 -9.52
C ALA A 152 -7.47 46.89 -10.58
N LYS A 153 -7.02 48.06 -10.18
CA LYS A 153 -6.91 49.28 -10.98
C LYS A 153 -5.75 50.15 -10.50
N SER A 154 -5.42 51.20 -11.24
CA SER A 154 -4.44 52.18 -10.77
C SER A 154 -4.99 52.95 -9.57
N LEU A 155 -4.20 53.01 -8.49
CA LEU A 155 -4.55 53.68 -7.24
C LEU A 155 -3.60 54.86 -6.98
N PRO A 156 -4.12 56.06 -6.66
CA PRO A 156 -3.27 57.19 -6.34
C PRO A 156 -2.58 57.04 -4.98
N ALA A 157 -1.49 57.76 -4.77
CA ALA A 157 -0.81 57.77 -3.48
C ALA A 157 -1.75 58.31 -2.38
N GLY A 158 -1.76 57.63 -1.21
CA GLY A 158 -2.65 57.96 -0.10
C GLY A 158 -4.07 57.42 -0.19
N HIS A 159 -4.40 56.67 -1.24
CA HIS A 159 -5.70 56.03 -1.37
C HIS A 159 -5.91 54.99 -0.26
N ARG A 160 -7.06 55.04 0.42
CA ARG A 160 -7.47 54.02 1.38
C ARG A 160 -8.05 52.83 0.64
N LEU A 161 -7.40 51.66 0.75
CA LEU A 161 -7.82 50.43 0.06
C LEU A 161 -9.22 50.01 0.50
N LEU A 162 -10.06 49.71 -0.47
CA LEU A 162 -11.37 49.09 -0.34
C LEU A 162 -11.33 47.66 -0.94
N SER A 163 -12.31 46.82 -0.63
CA SER A 163 -12.38 45.46 -1.16
C SER A 163 -12.34 45.40 -2.69
N ASP A 164 -12.99 46.35 -3.38
CA ASP A 164 -13.08 46.39 -4.84
C ASP A 164 -11.78 46.91 -5.52
N ASP A 165 -10.84 47.37 -4.73
CA ASP A 165 -9.53 47.78 -5.23
C ASP A 165 -8.53 46.62 -5.33
N VAL A 166 -8.90 45.45 -4.80
CA VAL A 166 -8.04 44.25 -4.73
C VAL A 166 -8.60 43.14 -5.61
N THR A 167 -7.73 42.52 -6.35
CA THR A 167 -8.05 41.27 -7.08
C THR A 167 -6.92 40.28 -6.87
N PHE A 168 -7.12 39.05 -7.33
CA PHE A 168 -6.16 37.97 -7.16
C PHE A 168 -5.70 37.46 -8.51
N LYS A 169 -4.41 37.40 -8.73
CA LYS A 169 -3.79 36.87 -9.97
C LYS A 169 -2.52 36.08 -9.66
N ARG A 170 -2.12 35.23 -10.59
CA ARG A 170 -0.80 34.59 -10.64
C ARG A 170 0.20 35.55 -11.35
N PRO A 171 1.50 35.48 -11.06
CA PRO A 171 2.18 34.61 -10.07
C PRO A 171 2.03 35.10 -8.63
N GLY A 172 2.38 34.21 -7.68
CA GLY A 172 2.29 34.46 -6.24
C GLY A 172 3.45 35.29 -5.66
N ALA A 173 3.88 36.37 -6.35
CA ALA A 173 5.01 37.22 -5.94
C ALA A 173 4.62 38.36 -4.99
N GLY A 174 3.36 38.49 -4.59
CA GLY A 174 2.84 39.52 -3.69
C GLY A 174 2.30 38.94 -2.38
N LEU A 175 1.42 39.70 -1.72
CA LEU A 175 0.76 39.28 -0.50
C LEU A 175 -0.18 38.07 -0.79
N PRO A 176 -0.21 37.06 0.06
CA PRO A 176 -1.14 35.95 -0.10
C PRO A 176 -2.60 36.40 0.07
N PRO A 177 -3.57 35.66 -0.53
CA PRO A 177 -4.99 36.03 -0.44
C PRO A 177 -5.63 35.86 0.94
N ASN A 178 -4.96 35.24 1.90
CA ASN A 178 -5.41 34.91 3.26
C ASN A 178 -4.53 35.50 4.33
#